data_bf2f69be6386de49e01df5663e830b44
#
_entry.id   bf2f69be6386de49e01df5663e830b44
#
_cell.length_a   1.000
_cell.length_b   1.000
_cell.length_c   1.000
_cell.angle_alpha   90.00
_cell.angle_beta   90.00
_cell.angle_gamma   90.00
#
_symmetry.space_group_name_H-M   'P 1'
#
loop_
_entity.id
_entity.type
_entity.pdbx_description
1 polymer ?
#
loop_
_entity_poly.entity_id
_entity_poly.type
_entity_poly.pdbx_seq_one_letter_code
_entity_poly.pdbx_strand_id
1 'polypeptide(L)'
;PYPVQIIGGIVLHRACIAEMQTGEGKTLVATMPTYLNALTGEGVHVVTVNDYLARRDSEWMGKVYRFLGLTVGLVVHGVESIDRKKAYEADVTYGTNNEFGFDYLRDNMVVYKANMVQRGHAFAIVDEVDSILIDEARTPLIISGKGEDSSVMYKRADDFAKTLKKSVIVELDDKVEAEEQVDGDYVVDEKRKTATLTESGVKKAEAFFHVDNLADADNMSLRHYIDGAIKARGVMHRDTDYIVKDGEVIIVDEFTGRLMYGRRFNDGLHQAIEAKEGVTVAAESKTLATVTFQNYFRMYKKLSGMTGTASTEADEFSEIYGLNIVSIPTNKPRARKDLPDSVYTVSYTHLRAHETLANLV
;
A
#
# COMPACT_ATOMS: atom_id res chain seq x y z
N PRO A 1 -23.05 26.84 14.50
CA PRO A 1 -22.85 25.48 15.00
C PRO A 1 -23.74 25.18 16.20
N TYR A 2 -24.14 23.93 16.36
CA TYR A 2 -24.81 23.45 17.58
C TYR A 2 -23.83 23.30 18.75
N PRO A 3 -24.28 23.30 20.00
CA PRO A 3 -23.38 23.11 21.16
C PRO A 3 -22.51 21.85 21.05
N VAL A 4 -23.07 20.72 20.59
CA VAL A 4 -22.33 19.46 20.39
C VAL A 4 -21.21 19.61 19.34
N GLN A 5 -21.41 20.43 18.32
CA GLN A 5 -20.39 20.71 17.31
C GLN A 5 -19.25 21.56 17.88
N ILE A 6 -19.55 22.50 18.77
CA ILE A 6 -18.54 23.29 19.47
C ILE A 6 -17.69 22.37 20.38
N ILE A 7 -18.34 21.45 21.09
CA ILE A 7 -17.63 20.44 21.89
C ILE A 7 -16.70 19.62 21.02
N GLY A 8 -17.17 19.13 19.86
CA GLY A 8 -16.33 18.41 18.89
C GLY A 8 -15.12 19.21 18.43
N GLY A 9 -15.31 20.50 18.13
CA GLY A 9 -14.21 21.39 17.77
C GLY A 9 -13.17 21.55 18.89
N ILE A 10 -13.61 21.63 20.14
CA ILE A 10 -12.71 21.69 21.30
C ILE A 10 -11.94 20.38 21.49
N VAL A 11 -12.61 19.23 21.30
CA VAL A 11 -12.00 17.89 21.38
C VAL A 11 -10.88 17.76 20.35
N LEU A 12 -11.16 18.11 19.09
CA LEU A 12 -10.16 18.11 18.01
C LEU A 12 -8.99 19.07 18.31
N HIS A 13 -9.29 20.27 18.85
CA HIS A 13 -8.23 21.21 19.24
C HIS A 13 -7.34 20.64 20.35
N ARG A 14 -7.85 19.77 21.21
CA ARG A 14 -7.08 19.14 22.29
C ARG A 14 -6.30 17.90 21.86
N ALA A 15 -6.11 17.68 20.58
CA ALA A 15 -5.43 16.50 20.03
C ALA A 15 -6.10 15.19 20.47
N CYS A 16 -7.41 15.14 20.40
CA CYS A 16 -8.20 13.94 20.68
C CYS A 16 -9.01 13.55 19.44
N ILE A 17 -9.57 12.34 19.46
CA ILE A 17 -10.51 11.88 18.46
C ILE A 17 -11.94 12.26 18.90
N ALA A 18 -12.63 12.99 18.03
CA ALA A 18 -14.04 13.31 18.22
C ALA A 18 -14.90 12.20 17.57
N GLU A 19 -15.45 11.31 18.40
CA GLU A 19 -16.40 10.33 17.93
C GLU A 19 -17.78 10.98 17.84
N MET A 20 -18.23 11.23 16.61
CA MET A 20 -19.52 11.86 16.30
C MET A 20 -20.28 11.02 15.29
N GLN A 21 -21.57 10.81 15.56
CA GLN A 21 -22.45 10.05 14.67
C GLN A 21 -22.46 10.65 13.24
N THR A 22 -22.70 9.78 12.25
CA THR A 22 -22.88 10.22 10.86
C THR A 22 -24.07 11.20 10.77
N GLY A 23 -23.85 12.31 10.05
CA GLY A 23 -24.88 13.36 9.91
C GLY A 23 -24.80 14.50 10.95
N GLU A 24 -23.98 14.41 11.98
CA GLU A 24 -23.78 15.46 12.99
C GLU A 24 -22.93 16.65 12.50
N GLY A 25 -22.45 16.62 11.26
CA GLY A 25 -21.74 17.73 10.63
C GLY A 25 -20.26 17.82 10.98
N LYS A 26 -19.55 16.69 11.04
CA LYS A 26 -18.10 16.60 11.29
C LYS A 26 -17.28 17.58 10.44
N THR A 27 -17.62 17.74 9.16
CA THR A 27 -16.95 18.69 8.25
C THR A 27 -16.98 20.14 8.76
N LEU A 28 -18.12 20.58 9.31
CA LEU A 28 -18.23 21.91 9.93
C LEU A 28 -17.47 21.98 11.26
N VAL A 29 -17.51 20.92 12.05
CA VAL A 29 -16.80 20.83 13.35
C VAL A 29 -15.29 21.04 13.14
N ALA A 30 -14.71 20.41 12.14
CA ALA A 30 -13.29 20.53 11.80
C ALA A 30 -12.86 21.98 11.48
N THR A 31 -13.77 22.83 11.02
CA THR A 31 -13.42 24.23 10.64
C THR A 31 -12.92 25.05 11.84
N MET A 32 -13.48 24.84 13.02
CA MET A 32 -13.15 25.63 14.22
C MET A 32 -11.71 25.39 14.69
N PRO A 33 -11.28 24.15 14.97
CA PRO A 33 -9.90 23.87 15.34
C PRO A 33 -8.90 24.15 14.20
N THR A 34 -9.29 23.92 12.94
CA THR A 34 -8.46 24.26 11.79
C THR A 34 -8.15 25.75 11.77
N TYR A 35 -9.18 26.61 11.86
CA TYR A 35 -8.97 28.06 11.90
C TYR A 35 -8.06 28.48 13.05
N LEU A 36 -8.35 28.02 14.26
CA LEU A 36 -7.59 28.40 15.46
C LEU A 36 -6.10 28.01 15.36
N ASN A 37 -5.81 26.81 14.85
CA ASN A 37 -4.43 26.35 14.75
C ASN A 37 -3.73 26.94 13.51
N ALA A 38 -4.43 27.28 12.44
CA ALA A 38 -3.86 27.96 11.28
C ALA A 38 -3.32 29.37 11.59
N LEU A 39 -3.84 30.04 12.63
CA LEU A 39 -3.35 31.34 13.09
C LEU A 39 -1.89 31.30 13.59
N THR A 40 -1.33 30.14 13.88
CA THR A 40 0.09 30.00 14.23
C THR A 40 1.02 30.24 13.05
N GLY A 41 0.51 30.19 11.81
CA GLY A 41 1.30 30.30 10.57
C GLY A 41 2.09 29.02 10.23
N GLU A 42 2.03 27.96 11.04
CA GLU A 42 2.74 26.71 10.77
C GLU A 42 2.03 25.80 9.74
N GLY A 43 0.77 26.09 9.43
CA GLY A 43 -0.07 25.32 8.52
C GLY A 43 -0.83 24.18 9.17
N VAL A 44 -2.03 23.94 8.69
CA VAL A 44 -2.91 22.84 9.13
C VAL A 44 -3.26 21.96 7.93
N HIS A 45 -3.09 20.66 8.10
CA HIS A 45 -3.51 19.69 7.10
C HIS A 45 -4.86 19.08 7.49
N VAL A 46 -5.83 19.13 6.57
CA VAL A 46 -7.11 18.45 6.69
C VAL A 46 -7.11 17.26 5.74
N VAL A 47 -7.08 16.06 6.31
CA VAL A 47 -6.86 14.82 5.58
C VAL A 47 -8.19 14.12 5.35
N THR A 48 -8.45 13.73 4.11
CA THR A 48 -9.64 12.98 3.69
C THR A 48 -9.27 11.67 3.01
N VAL A 49 -10.21 10.75 2.91
CA VAL A 49 -9.99 9.43 2.29
C VAL A 49 -9.94 9.44 0.76
N ASN A 50 -10.44 10.50 0.10
CA ASN A 50 -10.46 10.57 -1.36
C ASN A 50 -10.47 12.01 -1.89
N ASP A 51 -10.14 12.14 -3.19
CA ASP A 51 -10.04 13.42 -3.89
C ASP A 51 -11.37 14.19 -3.96
N TYR A 52 -12.48 13.48 -4.07
CA TYR A 52 -13.80 14.11 -4.12
C TYR A 52 -14.10 14.88 -2.83
N LEU A 53 -13.89 14.23 -1.68
CA LEU A 53 -14.08 14.88 -0.38
C LEU A 53 -13.11 16.04 -0.18
N ALA A 54 -11.83 15.84 -0.52
CA ALA A 54 -10.83 16.90 -0.42
C ALA A 54 -11.24 18.15 -1.22
N ARG A 55 -11.69 17.98 -2.48
CA ARG A 55 -12.17 19.08 -3.33
C ARG A 55 -13.43 19.72 -2.78
N ARG A 56 -14.46 18.93 -2.49
CA ARG A 56 -15.74 19.41 -1.97
C ARG A 56 -15.54 20.24 -0.70
N ASP A 57 -14.78 19.72 0.25
CA ASP A 57 -14.64 20.34 1.57
C ASP A 57 -13.72 21.56 1.52
N SER A 58 -12.65 21.54 0.71
CA SER A 58 -11.79 22.71 0.48
C SER A 58 -12.53 23.88 -0.20
N GLU A 59 -13.47 23.57 -1.09
CA GLU A 59 -14.30 24.59 -1.73
C GLU A 59 -15.36 25.15 -0.79
N TRP A 60 -16.05 24.26 -0.09
CA TRP A 60 -17.18 24.61 0.76
C TRP A 60 -16.73 25.29 2.05
N MET A 61 -15.87 24.63 2.84
CA MET A 61 -15.34 25.19 4.10
C MET A 61 -14.28 26.26 3.83
N GLY A 62 -13.59 26.18 2.71
CA GLY A 62 -12.65 27.20 2.25
C GLY A 62 -13.24 28.60 2.12
N LYS A 63 -14.56 28.71 1.89
CA LYS A 63 -15.26 30.02 1.92
C LYS A 63 -15.20 30.66 3.31
N VAL A 64 -15.34 29.85 4.36
CA VAL A 64 -15.25 30.31 5.75
C VAL A 64 -13.85 30.80 6.07
N TYR A 65 -12.83 30.00 5.73
CA TYR A 65 -11.43 30.36 5.98
C TYR A 65 -11.01 31.62 5.24
N ARG A 66 -11.35 31.73 3.93
CA ARG A 66 -11.04 32.92 3.14
C ARG A 66 -11.76 34.16 3.64
N PHE A 67 -13.02 34.04 4.09
CA PHE A 67 -13.75 35.13 4.73
C PHE A 67 -13.06 35.62 6.01
N LEU A 68 -12.42 34.72 6.75
CA LEU A 68 -11.65 35.00 7.96
C LEU A 68 -10.18 35.38 7.68
N GLY A 69 -9.80 35.57 6.42
CA GLY A 69 -8.47 36.04 6.02
C GLY A 69 -7.39 34.97 5.84
N LEU A 70 -7.75 33.68 5.88
CA LEU A 70 -6.82 32.58 5.67
C LEU A 70 -6.78 32.12 4.22
N THR A 71 -5.65 31.57 3.80
CA THR A 71 -5.43 30.92 2.51
C THR A 71 -5.73 29.42 2.59
N VAL A 72 -6.23 28.85 1.47
CA VAL A 72 -6.60 27.43 1.40
C VAL A 72 -5.98 26.81 0.16
N GLY A 73 -5.20 25.77 0.37
CA GLY A 73 -4.59 24.92 -0.65
C GLY A 73 -5.30 23.57 -0.76
N LEU A 74 -5.13 22.93 -1.92
CA LEU A 74 -5.68 21.60 -2.22
C LEU A 74 -4.61 20.73 -2.87
N VAL A 75 -4.39 19.55 -2.30
CA VAL A 75 -3.45 18.54 -2.80
C VAL A 75 -4.20 17.26 -3.11
N VAL A 76 -4.38 16.97 -4.40
CA VAL A 76 -5.07 15.81 -4.94
C VAL A 76 -4.30 15.25 -6.13
N HIS A 77 -4.71 14.09 -6.61
CA HIS A 77 -4.08 13.49 -7.78
C HIS A 77 -4.05 14.44 -8.99
N GLY A 78 -2.94 14.44 -9.73
CA GLY A 78 -2.76 15.25 -10.95
C GLY A 78 -2.35 16.72 -10.73
N VAL A 79 -2.18 17.18 -9.48
CA VAL A 79 -1.64 18.53 -9.22
C VAL A 79 -0.12 18.53 -9.43
N GLU A 80 0.40 19.50 -10.20
CA GLU A 80 1.82 19.64 -10.47
C GLU A 80 2.62 20.12 -9.25
N SER A 81 3.94 19.84 -9.23
CA SER A 81 4.82 20.11 -8.08
C SER A 81 4.83 21.59 -7.66
N ILE A 82 4.79 22.51 -8.61
CA ILE A 82 4.79 23.97 -8.32
C ILE A 82 3.50 24.37 -7.60
N ASP A 83 2.37 23.85 -8.04
CA ASP A 83 1.07 24.17 -7.43
C ASP A 83 0.88 23.42 -6.11
N ARG A 84 1.48 22.21 -5.95
CA ARG A 84 1.57 21.51 -4.65
C ARG A 84 2.31 22.36 -3.63
N LYS A 85 3.47 22.93 -3.98
CA LYS A 85 4.23 23.78 -3.09
C LYS A 85 3.41 24.98 -2.61
N LYS A 86 2.73 25.68 -3.52
CA LYS A 86 1.81 26.77 -3.17
C LYS A 86 0.67 26.30 -2.27
N ALA A 87 0.14 25.10 -2.50
CA ALA A 87 -0.93 24.53 -1.68
C ALA A 87 -0.45 24.23 -0.25
N TYR A 88 0.78 23.74 -0.08
CA TYR A 88 1.38 23.53 1.25
C TYR A 88 1.81 24.84 1.94
N GLU A 89 2.07 25.90 1.19
CA GLU A 89 2.34 27.24 1.73
C GLU A 89 1.07 27.93 2.27
N ALA A 90 -0.12 27.45 1.92
CA ALA A 90 -1.38 27.96 2.44
C ALA A 90 -1.55 27.69 3.93
N ASP A 91 -2.36 28.50 4.62
CA ASP A 91 -2.64 28.35 6.05
C ASP A 91 -3.36 27.05 6.35
N VAL A 92 -4.24 26.61 5.44
CA VAL A 92 -4.98 25.33 5.50
C VAL A 92 -4.78 24.56 4.21
N THR A 93 -4.32 23.33 4.30
CA THR A 93 -4.15 22.43 3.14
C THR A 93 -5.07 21.23 3.26
N TYR A 94 -6.00 21.11 2.32
CA TYR A 94 -6.80 19.89 2.16
C TYR A 94 -6.11 18.91 1.23
N GLY A 95 -6.20 17.62 1.52
CA GLY A 95 -5.67 16.58 0.64
C GLY A 95 -6.06 15.18 1.10
N THR A 96 -5.68 14.19 0.31
CA THR A 96 -5.88 12.78 0.68
C THR A 96 -4.69 12.24 1.48
N ASN A 97 -4.95 11.23 2.29
CA ASN A 97 -3.91 10.50 3.04
C ASN A 97 -2.76 10.05 2.11
N ASN A 98 -3.11 9.50 0.93
CA ASN A 98 -2.15 9.04 -0.07
C ASN A 98 -1.24 10.18 -0.58
N GLU A 99 -1.83 11.30 -0.99
CA GLU A 99 -1.06 12.41 -1.56
C GLU A 99 -0.11 13.03 -0.54
N PHE A 100 -0.54 13.21 0.71
CA PHE A 100 0.33 13.68 1.77
C PHE A 100 1.51 12.75 2.00
N GLY A 101 1.27 11.44 2.05
CA GLY A 101 2.32 10.45 2.25
C GLY A 101 3.26 10.33 1.05
N PHE A 102 2.74 10.37 -0.19
CA PHE A 102 3.58 10.36 -1.39
C PHE A 102 4.41 11.65 -1.54
N ASP A 103 3.87 12.80 -1.18
CA ASP A 103 4.63 14.05 -1.20
C ASP A 103 5.77 14.01 -0.16
N TYR A 104 5.52 13.46 1.02
CA TYR A 104 6.57 13.21 2.01
C TYR A 104 7.68 12.31 1.45
N LEU A 105 7.33 11.21 0.78
CA LEU A 105 8.33 10.34 0.16
C LEU A 105 9.12 11.08 -0.93
N ARG A 106 8.45 11.83 -1.80
CA ARG A 106 9.09 12.64 -2.85
C ARG A 106 10.05 13.67 -2.25
N ASP A 107 9.64 14.37 -1.19
CA ASP A 107 10.46 15.37 -0.51
C ASP A 107 11.73 14.77 0.11
N ASN A 108 11.67 13.52 0.58
CA ASN A 108 12.84 12.81 1.10
C ASN A 108 13.79 12.28 0.00
N MET A 109 13.38 12.35 -1.26
CA MET A 109 14.19 11.92 -2.41
C MET A 109 14.85 13.10 -3.13
N VAL A 110 14.49 14.36 -2.83
CA VAL A 110 15.09 15.52 -3.47
C VAL A 110 16.47 15.85 -2.88
N VAL A 111 17.38 16.32 -3.74
CA VAL A 111 18.74 16.67 -3.34
C VAL A 111 18.78 18.04 -2.64
N TYR A 112 17.95 18.97 -3.07
CA TYR A 112 17.93 20.35 -2.55
C TYR A 112 16.65 20.60 -1.76
N LYS A 113 16.78 21.13 -0.55
CA LYS A 113 15.66 21.52 0.32
C LYS A 113 14.67 22.48 -0.38
N ALA A 114 15.14 23.31 -1.29
CA ALA A 114 14.30 24.24 -2.06
C ALA A 114 13.27 23.51 -2.95
N ASN A 115 13.53 22.26 -3.30
CA ASN A 115 12.65 21.44 -4.14
C ASN A 115 11.59 20.68 -3.33
N MET A 116 11.67 20.70 -2.00
CA MET A 116 10.62 20.14 -1.15
C MET A 116 9.33 20.95 -1.30
N VAL A 117 8.21 20.24 -1.29
CA VAL A 117 6.88 20.86 -1.38
C VAL A 117 6.24 21.05 -0.01
N GLN A 118 6.45 20.12 0.92
CA GLN A 118 5.93 20.21 2.29
C GLN A 118 6.84 21.11 3.15
N ARG A 119 6.23 21.89 4.06
CA ARG A 119 6.98 22.76 4.97
C ARG A 119 7.07 22.23 6.41
N GLY A 120 6.39 21.13 6.71
CA GLY A 120 6.43 20.48 8.02
C GLY A 120 5.10 19.85 8.43
N HIS A 121 5.09 19.24 9.62
CA HIS A 121 3.99 18.46 10.17
C HIS A 121 3.52 19.08 11.50
N ALA A 122 2.90 20.27 11.44
CA ALA A 122 2.48 20.99 12.63
C ALA A 122 1.19 20.40 13.22
N PHE A 123 0.09 20.43 12.47
CA PHE A 123 -1.18 19.89 12.91
C PHE A 123 -1.92 19.20 11.76
N ALA A 124 -2.46 17.99 12.01
CA ALA A 124 -3.36 17.32 11.11
C ALA A 124 -4.69 17.00 11.79
N ILE A 125 -5.78 17.19 11.05
CA ILE A 125 -7.11 16.68 11.37
C ILE A 125 -7.45 15.62 10.33
N VAL A 126 -7.67 14.38 10.77
CA VAL A 126 -7.95 13.23 9.90
C VAL A 126 -9.44 12.93 9.95
N ASP A 127 -10.11 13.00 8.80
CA ASP A 127 -11.50 12.56 8.64
C ASP A 127 -11.53 11.05 8.40
N GLU A 128 -12.56 10.37 8.94
CA GLU A 128 -12.66 8.91 8.99
C GLU A 128 -11.35 8.27 9.52
N VAL A 129 -10.97 8.72 10.72
CA VAL A 129 -9.65 8.46 11.32
C VAL A 129 -9.38 6.97 11.59
N ASP A 130 -10.40 6.18 11.86
CA ASP A 130 -10.33 4.73 12.04
C ASP A 130 -9.87 4.02 10.75
N SER A 131 -10.46 4.35 9.62
CA SER A 131 -10.03 3.79 8.33
C SER A 131 -8.57 4.13 8.01
N ILE A 132 -8.13 5.37 8.23
CA ILE A 132 -6.78 5.80 7.84
C ILE A 132 -5.72 5.37 8.84
N LEU A 133 -5.98 5.50 10.14
CA LEU A 133 -4.97 5.29 11.19
C LEU A 133 -4.99 3.89 11.80
N ILE A 134 -6.05 3.09 11.58
CA ILE A 134 -6.13 1.70 12.05
C ILE A 134 -6.15 0.75 10.85
N ASP A 135 -7.22 0.76 10.03
CA ASP A 135 -7.40 -0.24 8.96
C ASP A 135 -6.28 -0.21 7.93
N GLU A 136 -5.91 0.99 7.45
CA GLU A 136 -4.85 1.18 6.45
C GLU A 136 -3.48 1.50 7.06
N ALA A 137 -3.36 1.58 8.39
CA ALA A 137 -2.19 2.09 9.09
C ALA A 137 -0.87 1.43 8.67
N ARG A 138 -0.88 0.11 8.45
CA ARG A 138 0.29 -0.70 8.11
C ARG A 138 0.53 -0.83 6.61
N THR A 139 -0.40 -0.35 5.77
CA THR A 139 -0.23 -0.36 4.31
C THR A 139 0.89 0.59 3.91
N PRO A 140 1.97 0.10 3.27
CA PRO A 140 3.07 0.95 2.89
C PRO A 140 2.75 1.71 1.60
N LEU A 141 3.04 3.00 1.59
CA LEU A 141 3.21 3.78 0.38
C LEU A 141 4.61 3.51 -0.17
N ILE A 142 4.72 3.18 -1.43
CA ILE A 142 5.99 2.77 -2.06
C ILE A 142 6.22 3.60 -3.32
N ILE A 143 7.39 4.21 -3.42
CA ILE A 143 7.90 4.76 -4.68
C ILE A 143 8.94 3.79 -5.23
N SER A 144 8.69 3.28 -6.43
CA SER A 144 9.59 2.41 -7.14
C SER A 144 10.23 3.14 -8.32
N GLY A 145 11.48 2.84 -8.59
CA GLY A 145 12.20 3.32 -9.76
C GLY A 145 12.75 2.17 -10.60
N LYS A 146 13.26 2.49 -11.78
CA LYS A 146 13.99 1.50 -12.57
C LYS A 146 15.27 1.11 -11.82
N GLY A 147 15.45 -0.20 -11.63
CA GLY A 147 16.73 -0.79 -11.22
C GLY A 147 17.77 -0.66 -12.32
N GLU A 148 18.95 -1.21 -12.07
CA GLU A 148 19.98 -1.35 -13.09
C GLU A 148 19.48 -2.24 -14.24
N ASP A 149 20.03 -2.04 -15.44
CA ASP A 149 19.70 -2.89 -16.58
C ASP A 149 20.40 -4.25 -16.42
N SER A 150 19.73 -5.14 -15.72
CA SER A 150 20.17 -6.50 -15.47
C SER A 150 19.74 -7.49 -16.56
N SER A 151 19.14 -7.02 -17.66
CA SER A 151 18.58 -7.86 -18.72
C SER A 151 19.63 -8.82 -19.32
N VAL A 152 20.88 -8.38 -19.46
CA VAL A 152 22.00 -9.20 -19.96
C VAL A 152 22.31 -10.33 -18.99
N MET A 153 22.29 -10.04 -17.66
CA MET A 153 22.59 -11.05 -16.64
C MET A 153 21.50 -12.11 -16.55
N TYR A 154 20.22 -11.73 -16.64
CA TYR A 154 19.12 -12.70 -16.71
C TYR A 154 19.22 -13.64 -17.91
N LYS A 155 19.53 -13.11 -19.10
CA LYS A 155 19.76 -13.93 -20.29
C LYS A 155 20.95 -14.88 -20.13
N ARG A 156 22.05 -14.38 -19.57
CA ARG A 156 23.26 -15.19 -19.33
C ARG A 156 23.01 -16.28 -18.26
N ALA A 157 22.24 -15.96 -17.22
CA ALA A 157 21.84 -16.94 -16.20
C ALA A 157 20.88 -18.01 -16.79
N ASP A 158 19.97 -17.60 -17.67
CA ASP A 158 19.11 -18.54 -18.40
C ASP A 158 19.91 -19.47 -19.31
N ASP A 159 20.89 -18.94 -20.06
CA ASP A 159 21.77 -19.74 -20.91
C ASP A 159 22.60 -20.73 -20.08
N PHE A 160 23.06 -20.34 -18.91
CA PHE A 160 23.69 -21.25 -17.95
C PHE A 160 22.72 -22.33 -17.48
N ALA A 161 21.51 -21.96 -17.03
CA ALA A 161 20.51 -22.90 -16.52
C ALA A 161 20.08 -23.94 -17.58
N LYS A 162 20.13 -23.62 -18.87
CA LYS A 162 19.92 -24.58 -19.97
C LYS A 162 20.95 -25.72 -19.99
N THR A 163 22.15 -25.48 -19.50
CA THR A 163 23.24 -26.49 -19.49
C THR A 163 23.16 -27.46 -18.32
N LEU A 164 22.33 -27.15 -17.33
CA LEU A 164 22.22 -27.90 -16.09
C LEU A 164 21.26 -29.10 -16.19
N LYS A 165 21.60 -30.18 -15.50
CA LYS A 165 20.76 -31.37 -15.37
C LYS A 165 19.82 -31.21 -14.19
N LYS A 166 18.50 -31.25 -14.46
CA LYS A 166 17.45 -31.20 -13.43
C LYS A 166 17.32 -32.53 -12.69
N SER A 167 17.19 -32.51 -11.38
CA SER A 167 16.74 -33.62 -10.54
C SER A 167 15.50 -33.21 -9.77
N VAL A 168 14.52 -34.11 -9.64
CA VAL A 168 13.25 -33.87 -8.96
C VAL A 168 13.22 -34.72 -7.70
N ILE A 169 12.93 -34.09 -6.54
CA ILE A 169 12.68 -34.84 -5.30
C ILE A 169 11.24 -35.39 -5.38
N VAL A 170 11.13 -36.70 -5.38
CA VAL A 170 9.86 -37.41 -5.17
C VAL A 170 9.88 -37.91 -3.72
N GLU A 171 9.10 -37.30 -2.83
CA GLU A 171 8.90 -37.82 -1.49
C GLU A 171 8.16 -39.17 -1.59
N LEU A 172 8.88 -40.26 -1.37
CA LEU A 172 8.29 -41.53 -0.99
C LEU A 172 8.07 -41.48 0.52
N ASP A 173 6.86 -41.83 0.97
CA ASP A 173 6.45 -41.86 2.37
C ASP A 173 7.51 -42.51 3.29
N ASP A 174 7.75 -41.85 4.44
CA ASP A 174 8.56 -42.25 5.58
C ASP A 174 10.05 -42.58 5.38
N LYS A 175 10.89 -41.64 5.88
CA LYS A 175 12.30 -41.84 6.25
C LYS A 175 13.23 -42.31 5.13
N VAL A 176 13.62 -41.40 4.29
CA VAL A 176 14.88 -41.54 3.56
C VAL A 176 15.83 -40.41 4.03
N GLU A 177 16.95 -40.84 4.57
CA GLU A 177 18.09 -39.99 4.86
C GLU A 177 18.53 -39.31 3.56
N ALA A 178 18.42 -37.99 3.53
CA ALA A 178 18.51 -37.16 2.32
C ALA A 178 19.96 -36.94 1.84
N GLU A 179 20.85 -37.92 1.97
CA GLU A 179 22.28 -37.83 1.58
C GLU A 179 22.73 -38.78 0.48
N GLU A 180 21.85 -39.61 -0.08
CA GLU A 180 22.29 -40.52 -1.17
C GLU A 180 21.96 -39.99 -2.56
N GLN A 181 23.00 -39.45 -3.21
CA GLN A 181 23.18 -39.25 -4.66
C GLN A 181 22.04 -38.62 -5.45
N VAL A 182 21.88 -37.33 -5.26
CA VAL A 182 21.14 -36.52 -6.25
C VAL A 182 22.00 -36.41 -7.52
N ASP A 183 21.70 -37.23 -8.53
CA ASP A 183 22.36 -37.20 -9.85
C ASP A 183 21.82 -36.01 -10.69
N GLY A 184 22.10 -34.79 -10.26
CA GLY A 184 21.72 -33.57 -10.95
C GLY A 184 22.52 -32.36 -10.50
N ASP A 185 22.49 -31.31 -11.29
CA ASP A 185 23.15 -30.05 -11.02
C ASP A 185 22.27 -29.11 -10.19
N TYR A 186 20.96 -29.31 -10.22
CA TYR A 186 20.02 -28.65 -9.33
C TYR A 186 18.84 -29.55 -9.03
N VAL A 187 18.27 -29.33 -7.86
CA VAL A 187 17.15 -30.11 -7.31
C VAL A 187 15.91 -29.23 -7.31
N VAL A 188 14.78 -29.82 -7.70
CA VAL A 188 13.47 -29.18 -7.73
C VAL A 188 12.54 -29.89 -6.77
N ASP A 189 11.92 -29.10 -5.87
CA ASP A 189 10.79 -29.50 -5.06
C ASP A 189 9.52 -28.86 -5.65
N GLU A 190 8.71 -29.67 -6.31
CA GLU A 190 7.48 -29.21 -6.98
C GLU A 190 6.40 -28.79 -5.99
N LYS A 191 6.33 -29.42 -4.80
CA LYS A 191 5.34 -29.08 -3.77
C LYS A 191 5.62 -27.72 -3.14
N ARG A 192 6.89 -27.46 -2.83
CA ARG A 192 7.34 -26.18 -2.24
C ARG A 192 7.62 -25.10 -3.27
N LYS A 193 7.56 -25.44 -4.56
CA LYS A 193 7.92 -24.55 -5.68
C LYS A 193 9.31 -23.92 -5.50
N THR A 194 10.30 -24.74 -5.10
CA THR A 194 11.70 -24.33 -4.91
C THR A 194 12.65 -25.06 -5.84
N ALA A 195 13.73 -24.40 -6.21
CA ALA A 195 14.85 -24.99 -6.96
C ALA A 195 16.15 -24.54 -6.30
N THR A 196 17.10 -25.48 -6.11
CA THR A 196 18.37 -25.22 -5.43
C THR A 196 19.51 -25.92 -6.15
N LEU A 197 20.65 -25.23 -6.32
CA LEU A 197 21.85 -25.83 -6.88
C LEU A 197 22.42 -26.91 -5.95
N THR A 198 22.91 -28.00 -6.54
CA THR A 198 23.76 -28.99 -5.86
C THR A 198 25.21 -28.53 -5.84
N GLU A 199 26.08 -29.24 -5.12
CA GLU A 199 27.53 -28.97 -5.14
C GLU A 199 28.12 -29.03 -6.57
N SER A 200 27.62 -29.97 -7.40
CA SER A 200 27.99 -30.06 -8.81
C SER A 200 27.53 -28.80 -9.60
N GLY A 201 26.30 -28.33 -9.35
CA GLY A 201 25.76 -27.14 -9.98
C GLY A 201 26.52 -25.87 -9.59
N VAL A 202 26.92 -25.74 -8.31
CA VAL A 202 27.74 -24.61 -7.85
C VAL A 202 29.10 -24.58 -8.57
N LYS A 203 29.80 -25.70 -8.63
CA LYS A 203 31.12 -25.79 -9.35
C LYS A 203 30.99 -25.43 -10.84
N LYS A 204 29.89 -25.86 -11.47
CA LYS A 204 29.63 -25.48 -12.87
C LYS A 204 29.30 -23.98 -13.01
N ALA A 205 28.57 -23.39 -12.05
CA ALA A 205 28.30 -21.96 -12.04
C ALA A 205 29.57 -21.13 -11.89
N GLU A 206 30.44 -21.49 -10.95
CA GLU A 206 31.71 -20.84 -10.72
C GLU A 206 32.58 -20.89 -11.98
N ALA A 207 32.68 -22.03 -12.65
CA ALA A 207 33.41 -22.19 -13.90
C ALA A 207 32.82 -21.36 -15.06
N PHE A 208 31.48 -21.35 -15.19
CA PHE A 208 30.76 -20.64 -16.29
C PHE A 208 30.88 -19.12 -16.16
N PHE A 209 30.75 -18.62 -14.93
CA PHE A 209 30.77 -17.18 -14.66
C PHE A 209 32.16 -16.64 -14.34
N HIS A 210 33.19 -17.52 -14.24
CA HIS A 210 34.55 -17.19 -13.89
C HIS A 210 34.70 -16.51 -12.53
N VAL A 211 34.02 -17.07 -11.52
CA VAL A 211 34.11 -16.64 -10.11
C VAL A 211 34.73 -17.75 -9.26
N ASP A 212 35.53 -17.37 -8.27
CA ASP A 212 36.22 -18.34 -7.40
C ASP A 212 35.29 -19.00 -6.38
N ASN A 213 34.30 -18.22 -5.87
CA ASN A 213 33.33 -18.71 -4.88
C ASN A 213 32.00 -18.00 -5.07
N LEU A 214 30.95 -18.76 -5.40
CA LEU A 214 29.60 -18.23 -5.59
C LEU A 214 28.95 -17.74 -4.30
N ALA A 215 29.46 -18.17 -3.13
CA ALA A 215 28.91 -17.79 -1.82
C ALA A 215 29.48 -16.46 -1.29
N ASP A 216 30.47 -15.85 -1.94
CA ASP A 216 31.05 -14.57 -1.52
C ASP A 216 30.02 -13.44 -1.64
N ALA A 217 30.14 -12.44 -0.76
CA ALA A 217 29.25 -11.29 -0.70
C ALA A 217 29.18 -10.53 -2.05
N ASP A 218 30.31 -10.43 -2.77
CA ASP A 218 30.40 -9.77 -4.07
C ASP A 218 29.62 -10.52 -5.17
N ASN A 219 29.40 -11.82 -5.00
CA ASN A 219 28.71 -12.69 -5.94
C ASN A 219 27.22 -12.92 -5.61
N MET A 220 26.68 -12.29 -4.54
CA MET A 220 25.27 -12.46 -4.15
C MET A 220 24.28 -12.08 -5.25
N SER A 221 24.56 -11.00 -5.99
CA SER A 221 23.72 -10.62 -7.13
C SER A 221 23.72 -11.66 -8.24
N LEU A 222 24.90 -12.24 -8.55
CA LEU A 222 25.03 -13.30 -9.54
C LEU A 222 24.25 -14.55 -9.11
N ARG A 223 24.39 -14.93 -7.84
CA ARG A 223 23.62 -16.05 -7.26
C ARG A 223 22.13 -15.85 -7.40
N HIS A 224 21.63 -14.63 -7.13
CA HIS A 224 20.23 -14.28 -7.30
C HIS A 224 19.71 -14.52 -8.73
N TYR A 225 20.48 -14.12 -9.76
CA TYR A 225 20.11 -14.37 -11.16
C TYR A 225 20.10 -15.86 -11.49
N ILE A 226 21.06 -16.63 -10.98
CA ILE A 226 21.13 -18.09 -11.19
C ILE A 226 19.95 -18.80 -10.51
N ASP A 227 19.68 -18.46 -9.25
CA ASP A 227 18.56 -19.02 -8.48
C ASP A 227 17.22 -18.71 -9.16
N GLY A 228 17.04 -17.50 -9.68
CA GLY A 228 15.89 -17.11 -10.49
C GLY A 228 15.76 -17.95 -11.78
N ALA A 229 16.85 -18.16 -12.49
CA ALA A 229 16.85 -18.91 -13.75
C ALA A 229 16.53 -20.41 -13.56
N ILE A 230 17.14 -21.07 -12.55
CA ILE A 230 16.84 -22.48 -12.24
C ILE A 230 15.39 -22.65 -11.74
N LYS A 231 14.88 -21.68 -10.97
CA LYS A 231 13.47 -21.68 -10.53
C LYS A 231 12.52 -21.49 -11.71
N ALA A 232 12.80 -20.54 -12.60
CA ALA A 232 12.00 -20.31 -13.80
C ALA A 232 11.94 -21.56 -14.73
N ARG A 233 13.04 -22.30 -14.85
CA ARG A 233 13.10 -23.51 -15.67
C ARG A 233 12.63 -24.77 -14.97
N GLY A 234 12.92 -24.90 -13.68
CA GLY A 234 12.63 -26.10 -12.91
C GLY A 234 11.19 -26.19 -12.43
N VAL A 235 10.60 -25.06 -12.02
CA VAL A 235 9.34 -25.01 -11.30
C VAL A 235 8.23 -24.32 -12.07
N MET A 236 8.54 -23.29 -12.85
CA MET A 236 7.52 -22.48 -13.52
C MET A 236 7.17 -23.05 -14.90
N HIS A 237 5.89 -23.38 -15.10
CA HIS A 237 5.38 -24.02 -16.31
C HIS A 237 4.52 -23.05 -17.11
N ARG A 238 4.83 -22.97 -18.41
CA ARG A 238 4.01 -22.23 -19.36
C ARG A 238 2.63 -22.87 -19.46
N ASP A 239 1.61 -22.06 -19.66
CA ASP A 239 0.18 -22.43 -19.76
C ASP A 239 -0.44 -22.96 -18.45
N THR A 240 0.34 -22.96 -17.36
CA THR A 240 -0.12 -23.31 -16.01
C THR A 240 0.12 -22.16 -15.03
N ASP A 241 1.38 -21.74 -14.85
CA ASP A 241 1.74 -20.66 -13.92
C ASP A 241 1.73 -19.29 -14.62
N TYR A 242 1.96 -19.27 -15.93
CA TYR A 242 1.98 -18.07 -16.78
C TYR A 242 1.69 -18.41 -18.23
N ILE A 243 1.29 -17.39 -19.00
CA ILE A 243 1.21 -17.45 -20.46
C ILE A 243 2.12 -16.41 -21.10
N VAL A 244 2.46 -16.60 -22.36
CA VAL A 244 3.14 -15.58 -23.18
C VAL A 244 2.16 -15.09 -24.24
N LYS A 245 1.83 -13.80 -24.19
CA LYS A 245 0.93 -13.15 -25.13
C LYS A 245 1.47 -11.78 -25.52
N ASP A 246 1.44 -11.47 -26.81
CA ASP A 246 1.89 -10.17 -27.37
C ASP A 246 3.35 -9.79 -26.97
N GLY A 247 4.20 -10.79 -26.73
CA GLY A 247 5.59 -10.59 -26.31
C GLY A 247 5.77 -10.30 -24.82
N GLU A 248 4.71 -10.48 -24.01
CA GLU A 248 4.72 -10.27 -22.56
C GLU A 248 4.38 -11.58 -21.83
N VAL A 249 4.99 -11.74 -20.64
CA VAL A 249 4.65 -12.81 -19.69
C VAL A 249 3.50 -12.33 -18.83
N ILE A 250 2.40 -13.10 -18.77
CA ILE A 250 1.22 -12.78 -17.97
C ILE A 250 1.00 -13.91 -16.96
N ILE A 251 0.88 -13.56 -15.68
CA ILE A 251 0.63 -14.53 -14.61
C ILE A 251 -0.75 -15.15 -14.73
N VAL A 252 -0.84 -16.45 -14.49
CA VAL A 252 -2.10 -17.17 -14.31
C VAL A 252 -2.33 -17.39 -12.82
N ASP A 253 -3.47 -16.99 -12.31
CA ASP A 253 -3.84 -17.22 -10.92
C ASP A 253 -4.09 -18.71 -10.67
N GLU A 254 -3.39 -19.28 -9.71
CA GLU A 254 -3.38 -20.73 -9.42
C GLU A 254 -4.77 -21.25 -9.02
N PHE A 255 -5.59 -20.43 -8.35
CA PHE A 255 -6.90 -20.86 -7.84
C PHE A 255 -8.03 -20.62 -8.84
N THR A 256 -7.98 -19.52 -9.58
CA THR A 256 -9.08 -19.11 -10.44
C THR A 256 -8.80 -19.32 -11.94
N GLY A 257 -7.54 -19.57 -12.31
CA GLY A 257 -7.09 -19.67 -13.71
C GLY A 257 -7.20 -18.34 -14.49
N ARG A 258 -7.43 -17.22 -13.79
CA ARG A 258 -7.57 -15.91 -14.43
C ARG A 258 -6.22 -15.29 -14.77
N LEU A 259 -6.17 -14.57 -15.88
CA LEU A 259 -5.00 -13.82 -16.29
C LEU A 259 -4.87 -12.55 -15.44
N MET A 260 -3.71 -12.39 -14.82
CA MET A 260 -3.41 -11.26 -13.92
C MET A 260 -2.59 -10.20 -14.68
N TYR A 261 -3.24 -9.41 -15.49
CA TYR A 261 -2.58 -8.33 -16.23
C TYR A 261 -1.97 -7.27 -15.29
N GLY A 262 -0.78 -6.78 -15.66
CA GLY A 262 -0.06 -5.75 -14.90
C GLY A 262 0.59 -6.24 -13.59
N ARG A 263 0.39 -7.50 -13.19
CA ARG A 263 1.11 -8.11 -12.06
C ARG A 263 2.36 -8.81 -12.52
N ARG A 264 3.37 -8.84 -11.66
CA ARG A 264 4.66 -9.48 -11.91
C ARG A 264 5.04 -10.38 -10.74
N PHE A 265 5.75 -11.48 -10.99
CA PHE A 265 6.36 -12.26 -9.93
C PHE A 265 7.46 -11.46 -9.25
N ASN A 266 7.62 -11.64 -7.95
CA ASN A 266 8.61 -10.96 -7.12
C ASN A 266 10.02 -11.51 -7.33
N ASP A 267 10.99 -10.83 -6.75
CA ASP A 267 12.39 -11.27 -6.61
C ASP A 267 13.05 -11.68 -7.93
N GLY A 268 12.84 -10.89 -8.99
CA GLY A 268 13.47 -11.14 -10.29
C GLY A 268 12.94 -12.38 -11.04
N LEU A 269 12.03 -13.15 -10.45
CA LEU A 269 11.51 -14.37 -11.08
C LEU A 269 10.76 -14.07 -12.39
N HIS A 270 10.05 -12.93 -12.47
CA HIS A 270 9.36 -12.52 -13.70
C HIS A 270 10.36 -12.28 -14.83
N GLN A 271 11.47 -11.57 -14.56
CA GLN A 271 12.55 -11.32 -15.50
C GLN A 271 13.25 -12.63 -15.92
N ALA A 272 13.42 -13.56 -14.98
CA ALA A 272 13.98 -14.88 -15.28
C ALA A 272 13.06 -15.68 -16.21
N ILE A 273 11.74 -15.57 -16.06
CA ILE A 273 10.75 -16.18 -16.98
C ILE A 273 10.78 -15.48 -18.34
N GLU A 274 10.85 -14.13 -18.36
CA GLU A 274 11.00 -13.38 -19.62
C GLU A 274 12.26 -13.80 -20.39
N ALA A 275 13.39 -14.01 -19.69
CA ALA A 275 14.61 -14.53 -20.29
C ALA A 275 14.43 -15.97 -20.80
N LYS A 276 13.80 -16.85 -20.03
CA LYS A 276 13.50 -18.24 -20.41
C LYS A 276 12.67 -18.31 -21.69
N GLU A 277 11.67 -17.46 -21.83
CA GLU A 277 10.75 -17.43 -22.99
C GLU A 277 11.32 -16.60 -24.17
N GLY A 278 12.48 -15.96 -23.97
CA GLY A 278 13.14 -15.17 -25.03
C GLY A 278 12.41 -13.87 -25.39
N VAL A 279 11.52 -13.39 -24.52
CA VAL A 279 10.86 -12.09 -24.67
C VAL A 279 11.74 -10.96 -24.13
N THR A 280 11.29 -9.71 -24.31
CA THR A 280 12.03 -8.56 -23.78
C THR A 280 12.04 -8.60 -22.26
N VAL A 281 13.23 -8.70 -21.65
CA VAL A 281 13.40 -8.66 -20.21
C VAL A 281 13.24 -7.22 -19.74
N ALA A 282 12.21 -6.94 -18.96
CA ALA A 282 11.99 -5.62 -18.39
C ALA A 282 12.97 -5.35 -17.24
N ALA A 283 13.35 -4.07 -17.06
CA ALA A 283 14.19 -3.69 -15.94
C ALA A 283 13.53 -4.04 -14.60
N GLU A 284 14.33 -4.43 -13.63
CA GLU A 284 13.84 -4.64 -12.27
C GLU A 284 13.28 -3.34 -11.69
N SER A 285 12.24 -3.50 -10.87
CA SER A 285 11.71 -2.39 -10.08
C SER A 285 12.41 -2.37 -8.73
N LYS A 286 13.13 -1.29 -8.44
CA LYS A 286 13.78 -1.09 -7.15
C LYS A 286 12.93 -0.15 -6.29
N THR A 287 12.63 -0.57 -5.06
CA THR A 287 11.99 0.32 -4.10
C THR A 287 12.96 1.44 -3.72
N LEU A 288 12.59 2.67 -4.01
CA LEU A 288 13.39 3.86 -3.72
C LEU A 288 13.05 4.46 -2.37
N ALA A 289 11.78 4.48 -2.01
CA ALA A 289 11.31 5.01 -0.73
C ALA A 289 10.01 4.32 -0.32
N THR A 290 9.81 4.16 0.99
CA THR A 290 8.60 3.60 1.56
C THR A 290 8.28 4.24 2.90
N VAL A 291 7.00 4.42 3.21
CA VAL A 291 6.48 4.84 4.51
C VAL A 291 5.09 4.26 4.73
N THR A 292 4.77 3.84 5.95
CA THR A 292 3.39 3.48 6.33
C THR A 292 2.63 4.72 6.77
N PHE A 293 1.29 4.71 6.67
CA PHE A 293 0.48 5.81 7.22
C PHE A 293 0.72 5.99 8.71
N GLN A 294 0.84 4.90 9.45
CA GLN A 294 1.18 4.93 10.87
C GLN A 294 2.44 5.78 11.15
N ASN A 295 3.53 5.51 10.43
CA ASN A 295 4.77 6.25 10.63
C ASN A 295 4.67 7.69 10.16
N TYR A 296 3.96 7.94 9.05
CA TYR A 296 3.76 9.29 8.53
C TYR A 296 2.99 10.17 9.51
N PHE A 297 1.82 9.73 9.99
CA PHE A 297 0.98 10.54 10.88
C PHE A 297 1.57 10.73 12.28
N ARG A 298 2.45 9.83 12.73
CA ARG A 298 3.21 10.03 13.99
C ARG A 298 4.22 11.18 13.93
N MET A 299 4.54 11.71 12.77
CA MET A 299 5.44 12.86 12.61
C MET A 299 4.79 14.20 12.95
N TYR A 300 3.45 14.26 12.97
CA TYR A 300 2.76 15.50 13.33
C TYR A 300 2.97 15.83 14.80
N LYS A 301 3.34 17.10 15.08
CA LYS A 301 3.43 17.61 16.46
C LYS A 301 2.10 17.52 17.18
N LYS A 302 1.01 17.68 16.43
CA LYS A 302 -0.36 17.62 16.91
C LYS A 302 -1.22 16.87 15.89
N LEU A 303 -1.89 15.83 16.37
CA LEU A 303 -2.76 14.98 15.56
C LEU A 303 -4.14 14.92 16.21
N SER A 304 -5.19 14.94 15.41
CA SER A 304 -6.56 14.70 15.84
C SER A 304 -7.34 14.05 14.72
N GLY A 305 -8.49 13.50 15.05
CA GLY A 305 -9.32 12.84 14.04
C GLY A 305 -10.77 12.81 14.43
N MET A 306 -11.60 12.48 13.48
CA MET A 306 -13.05 12.35 13.67
C MET A 306 -13.58 11.15 12.89
N THR A 307 -14.51 10.44 13.51
CA THR A 307 -15.24 9.31 12.90
C THR A 307 -16.51 9.05 13.68
N GLY A 308 -17.34 8.14 13.21
CA GLY A 308 -18.55 7.65 13.92
C GLY A 308 -18.33 6.38 14.73
N THR A 309 -17.15 5.75 14.66
CA THR A 309 -16.91 4.35 15.07
C THR A 309 -15.56 4.14 15.80
N ALA A 310 -15.02 5.15 16.45
CA ALA A 310 -13.68 5.07 17.07
C ALA A 310 -13.61 4.24 18.36
N SER A 311 -14.71 4.13 19.12
CA SER A 311 -14.69 3.56 20.47
C SER A 311 -14.22 2.10 20.53
N THR A 312 -14.39 1.33 19.45
CA THR A 312 -13.96 -0.06 19.36
C THR A 312 -12.44 -0.21 19.34
N GLU A 313 -11.74 0.81 18.83
CA GLU A 313 -10.30 0.82 18.59
C GLU A 313 -9.55 1.76 19.57
N ALA A 314 -10.18 2.06 20.73
CA ALA A 314 -9.67 3.05 21.68
C ALA A 314 -8.28 2.73 22.22
N ASP A 315 -8.02 1.47 22.53
CA ASP A 315 -6.74 1.00 23.04
C ASP A 315 -5.63 1.18 21.97
N GLU A 316 -5.93 0.87 20.72
CA GLU A 316 -4.98 0.97 19.61
C GLU A 316 -4.63 2.43 19.29
N PHE A 317 -5.62 3.34 19.29
CA PHE A 317 -5.35 4.78 19.15
C PHE A 317 -4.49 5.35 20.28
N SER A 318 -4.72 4.89 21.50
CA SER A 318 -3.95 5.33 22.67
C SER A 318 -2.52 4.79 22.63
N GLU A 319 -2.34 3.50 22.32
CA GLU A 319 -1.02 2.86 22.32
C GLU A 319 -0.13 3.34 21.17
N ILE A 320 -0.68 3.47 19.95
CA ILE A 320 0.10 3.79 18.75
C ILE A 320 0.34 5.30 18.61
N TYR A 321 -0.71 6.11 18.85
CA TYR A 321 -0.69 7.55 18.55
C TYR A 321 -0.78 8.44 19.79
N GLY A 322 -1.05 7.89 20.97
CA GLY A 322 -1.31 8.64 22.19
C GLY A 322 -2.60 9.46 22.14
N LEU A 323 -3.56 9.05 21.30
CA LEU A 323 -4.82 9.76 21.10
C LEU A 323 -5.92 9.19 21.99
N ASN A 324 -6.61 10.08 22.72
CA ASN A 324 -7.80 9.73 23.47
C ASN A 324 -9.06 9.95 22.65
N ILE A 325 -10.07 9.10 22.84
CA ILE A 325 -11.36 9.23 22.19
C ILE A 325 -12.34 9.91 23.11
N VAL A 326 -13.13 10.85 22.56
CA VAL A 326 -14.23 11.50 23.26
C VAL A 326 -15.50 11.31 22.44
N SER A 327 -16.42 10.51 22.96
CA SER A 327 -17.73 10.31 22.35
C SER A 327 -18.62 11.51 22.64
N ILE A 328 -19.14 12.12 21.59
CA ILE A 328 -19.96 13.33 21.63
C ILE A 328 -21.43 12.96 21.44
N PRO A 329 -22.31 13.37 22.33
CA PRO A 329 -23.73 13.06 22.18
C PRO A 329 -24.32 13.70 20.91
N THR A 330 -25.34 13.07 20.34
CA THR A 330 -26.06 13.63 19.19
C THR A 330 -26.84 14.89 19.58
N ASN A 331 -26.96 15.82 18.63
CA ASN A 331 -27.70 17.08 18.87
C ASN A 331 -29.20 16.85 19.14
N LYS A 332 -29.76 15.79 18.54
CA LYS A 332 -31.15 15.33 18.78
C LYS A 332 -31.13 13.85 19.09
N PRO A 333 -32.13 13.35 19.90
CA PRO A 333 -32.26 11.92 20.14
C PRO A 333 -32.39 11.14 18.84
N ARG A 334 -31.70 10.00 18.73
CA ARG A 334 -31.74 9.11 17.56
C ARG A 334 -33.12 8.49 17.42
N ALA A 335 -33.79 8.74 16.31
CA ALA A 335 -35.09 8.16 16.00
C ALA A 335 -34.99 6.75 15.37
N ARG A 336 -33.86 6.44 14.72
CA ARG A 336 -33.59 5.13 14.10
C ARG A 336 -33.46 4.05 15.17
N LYS A 337 -34.19 2.96 14.98
CA LYS A 337 -34.05 1.72 15.76
C LYS A 337 -33.36 0.68 14.89
N ASP A 338 -32.23 0.20 15.34
CA ASP A 338 -31.58 -0.93 14.69
C ASP A 338 -32.21 -2.21 15.22
N LEU A 339 -32.81 -2.98 14.32
CA LEU A 339 -33.40 -4.27 14.63
C LEU A 339 -32.30 -5.35 14.59
N PRO A 340 -32.49 -6.45 15.34
CA PRO A 340 -31.57 -7.61 15.21
C PRO A 340 -31.53 -8.10 13.77
N ASP A 341 -30.37 -8.63 13.37
CA ASP A 341 -30.18 -9.21 12.04
C ASP A 341 -31.18 -10.34 11.79
N SER A 342 -31.82 -10.29 10.61
CA SER A 342 -32.66 -11.40 10.13
C SER A 342 -31.82 -12.27 9.22
N VAL A 343 -31.41 -13.45 9.71
CA VAL A 343 -30.58 -14.39 8.97
C VAL A 343 -31.48 -15.34 8.18
N TYR A 344 -31.31 -15.35 6.85
CA TYR A 344 -32.03 -16.25 5.95
C TYR A 344 -31.04 -17.24 5.31
N THR A 345 -31.39 -18.52 5.32
CA THR A 345 -30.58 -19.58 4.71
C THR A 345 -30.62 -19.54 3.18
N VAL A 346 -31.66 -18.92 2.62
CA VAL A 346 -31.85 -18.79 1.17
C VAL A 346 -32.45 -17.42 0.85
N SER A 347 -31.62 -16.49 0.38
CA SER A 347 -32.06 -15.13 -0.01
C SER A 347 -33.12 -15.13 -1.12
N TYR A 348 -33.08 -16.14 -1.98
CA TYR A 348 -33.93 -16.25 -3.16
C TYR A 348 -35.39 -16.51 -2.83
N THR A 349 -35.68 -17.40 -1.88
CA THR A 349 -37.04 -17.82 -1.54
C THR A 349 -37.68 -16.94 -0.46
N HIS A 350 -36.90 -16.33 0.41
CA HIS A 350 -37.41 -15.55 1.53
C HIS A 350 -37.49 -14.05 1.25
N LEU A 351 -36.50 -13.47 0.60
CA LEU A 351 -36.48 -12.03 0.30
C LEU A 351 -37.40 -11.69 -0.88
N ARG A 352 -37.35 -12.44 -1.98
CA ARG A 352 -38.18 -12.20 -3.17
C ARG A 352 -39.64 -12.59 -2.99
N ALA A 353 -39.95 -13.51 -2.11
CA ALA A 353 -41.36 -13.90 -1.84
C ALA A 353 -42.20 -12.74 -1.23
N HIS A 354 -41.55 -11.73 -0.65
CA HIS A 354 -42.22 -10.57 -0.03
C HIS A 354 -42.08 -9.29 -0.88
N GLU A 355 -41.40 -9.33 -2.01
CA GLU A 355 -41.32 -8.19 -2.92
C GLU A 355 -42.63 -8.10 -3.73
N THR A 356 -43.34 -7.02 -3.55
CA THR A 356 -44.46 -6.66 -4.45
C THR A 356 -43.91 -5.93 -5.67
N LEU A 357 -44.61 -5.97 -6.81
CA LEU A 357 -44.23 -5.28 -8.07
C LEU A 357 -43.93 -3.79 -7.87
N ALA A 358 -44.39 -3.16 -6.79
CA ALA A 358 -44.11 -1.77 -6.42
C ALA A 358 -42.71 -1.56 -5.82
N ASN A 359 -42.02 -2.60 -5.37
CA ASN A 359 -40.68 -2.55 -4.76
C ASN A 359 -39.56 -2.95 -5.73
N LEU A 360 -39.89 -3.17 -7.02
CA LEU A 360 -38.96 -3.58 -8.08
C LEU A 360 -38.51 -2.42 -8.99
N VAL A 361 -38.67 -1.15 -8.53
CA VAL A 361 -38.20 0.05 -9.27
C VAL A 361 -36.94 0.59 -8.67
#